data_940330cf6b655bb43053f7dd0fd1be7c
#
_entry.id   940330cf6b655bb43053f7dd0fd1be7c
#
_cell.length_a   1.000
_cell.length_b   1.000
_cell.length_c   1.000
_cell.angle_alpha   90.00
_cell.angle_beta   90.00
_cell.angle_gamma   90.00
#
_symmetry.space_group_name_H-M   'P 1'
#
loop_
_entity.id
_entity.type
_entity.pdbx_description
1 polymer ?
#
loop_
_entity_poly.entity_id
_entity_poly.type
_entity_poly.pdbx_seq_one_letter_code
_entity_poly.pdbx_strand_id
1 'polypeptide(L)'
;MVRSTAGILVTALSNHEQVVLSHTDFHAPFAVQLQGHPLAAWVLRKLGWQLSFEGLPARQGVLIMYPHTSNWDFVVLLFMKWATGIQASFWAKDSLFNIPLLGRWLRYLGGVPVRRTTSQGMVGDAVALFEQAKQDDRYFWVALAPEGTRKKIPGWRSGFYRTTCGAQVPLGLVKLDYRLKTIRITDFIRLSGDEAADFERLSDVYHGVSGKNPQNASPICLLGADVPRAETVK
;
A
#
# COMPACT_ATOMS: atom_id res chain seq x y z
N MET A 1 4.61 24.45 -54.17
CA MET A 1 4.76 25.44 -53.14
C MET A 1 3.50 25.41 -52.26
N VAL A 2 3.55 24.65 -51.22
CA VAL A 2 2.38 24.49 -50.32
C VAL A 2 2.89 24.77 -48.89
N ARG A 3 2.38 25.83 -48.27
CA ARG A 3 2.58 26.10 -46.86
C ARG A 3 1.38 25.63 -46.08
N SER A 4 1.57 24.65 -45.22
CA SER A 4 0.65 24.22 -44.19
C SER A 4 0.80 25.11 -42.95
N THR A 5 -0.28 25.69 -42.53
CA THR A 5 -0.42 26.41 -41.24
C THR A 5 -1.43 25.65 -40.42
N ALA A 6 -0.94 24.82 -39.51
CA ALA A 6 -1.80 24.20 -38.48
C ALA A 6 -1.91 25.18 -37.32
N GLY A 7 -3.07 25.81 -37.19
CA GLY A 7 -3.42 26.64 -36.04
C GLY A 7 -3.72 25.76 -34.83
N ILE A 8 -2.98 25.96 -33.78
CA ILE A 8 -3.27 25.39 -32.46
C ILE A 8 -4.33 26.26 -31.81
N LEU A 9 -5.55 25.70 -31.67
CA LEU A 9 -6.62 26.32 -30.90
C LEU A 9 -6.36 26.03 -29.42
N VAL A 10 -5.81 26.99 -28.70
CA VAL A 10 -5.70 26.94 -27.24
C VAL A 10 -7.02 27.38 -26.66
N THR A 11 -7.88 26.43 -26.31
CA THR A 11 -9.07 26.71 -25.49
C THR A 11 -8.63 26.80 -24.04
N ALA A 12 -8.61 27.98 -23.50
CA ALA A 12 -8.41 28.21 -22.07
C ALA A 12 -9.62 27.67 -21.31
N LEU A 13 -9.47 26.50 -20.68
CA LEU A 13 -10.37 26.03 -19.64
C LEU A 13 -9.85 26.50 -18.28
N SER A 14 -10.74 27.09 -17.53
CA SER A 14 -10.52 27.80 -16.27
C SER A 14 -9.89 26.93 -15.18
N ASN A 15 -8.97 27.55 -14.47
CA ASN A 15 -8.33 27.18 -13.22
C ASN A 15 -9.17 26.33 -12.27
N HIS A 16 -8.72 25.11 -11.99
CA HIS A 16 -8.55 24.41 -10.73
C HIS A 16 -8.22 22.91 -10.95
N GLU A 17 -7.44 22.59 -11.96
CA GLU A 17 -6.68 21.32 -11.93
C GLU A 17 -5.39 21.59 -11.16
N GLN A 18 -5.40 21.26 -9.86
CA GLN A 18 -4.15 21.01 -9.17
C GLN A 18 -3.41 19.94 -9.97
N VAL A 19 -2.26 20.28 -10.53
CA VAL A 19 -1.29 19.34 -11.06
C VAL A 19 -0.92 18.44 -9.90
N VAL A 20 -1.63 17.33 -9.75
CA VAL A 20 -1.21 16.23 -8.88
C VAL A 20 0.03 15.69 -9.52
N LEU A 21 1.21 16.13 -9.05
CA LEU A 21 2.47 15.51 -9.40
C LEU A 21 2.31 14.02 -9.13
N SER A 22 2.34 13.22 -10.18
CA SER A 22 2.25 11.78 -10.09
C SER A 22 3.48 11.27 -9.36
N HIS A 23 3.33 10.94 -8.08
CA HIS A 23 4.39 10.37 -7.25
C HIS A 23 4.68 8.90 -7.56
N THR A 24 4.09 8.36 -8.64
CA THR A 24 4.27 6.96 -9.05
C THR A 24 5.38 6.82 -10.09
N ASP A 25 6.18 5.76 -9.97
CA ASP A 25 7.19 5.38 -10.97
C ASP A 25 6.64 4.41 -12.03
N PHE A 26 5.39 4.00 -11.87
CA PHE A 26 4.72 3.06 -12.75
C PHE A 26 3.40 3.64 -13.22
N HIS A 27 3.13 3.52 -14.50
CA HIS A 27 1.92 4.05 -15.13
C HIS A 27 1.10 2.93 -15.79
N ALA A 28 -0.23 3.11 -15.79
CA ALA A 28 -1.12 2.21 -16.52
C ALA A 28 -0.87 2.29 -18.05
N PRO A 29 -1.13 1.23 -18.83
CA PRO A 29 -1.65 -0.05 -18.36
C PRO A 29 -0.61 -0.90 -17.66
N PHE A 30 -0.96 -1.47 -16.51
CA PHE A 30 -0.06 -2.32 -15.74
C PHE A 30 0.09 -3.72 -16.33
N ALA A 31 1.27 -4.32 -16.13
CA ALA A 31 1.64 -5.61 -16.72
C ALA A 31 0.79 -6.78 -16.23
N VAL A 32 0.30 -6.73 -15.00
CA VAL A 32 -0.49 -7.81 -14.40
C VAL A 32 -1.93 -7.35 -14.23
N GLN A 33 -2.82 -7.87 -15.07
CA GLN A 33 -4.25 -7.67 -14.96
C GLN A 33 -4.88 -8.79 -14.15
N LEU A 34 -5.72 -8.44 -13.19
CA LEU A 34 -6.38 -9.38 -12.30
C LEU A 34 -7.90 -9.28 -12.43
N GLN A 35 -8.57 -10.42 -12.30
CA GLN A 35 -10.02 -10.46 -12.24
C GLN A 35 -10.47 -10.68 -10.81
N GLY A 36 -11.18 -9.71 -10.27
CA GLY A 36 -11.77 -9.79 -8.95
C GLY A 36 -13.17 -10.41 -8.96
N HIS A 37 -13.69 -10.68 -7.78
CA HIS A 37 -15.02 -11.25 -7.62
C HIS A 37 -16.10 -10.16 -7.63
N PRO A 38 -17.07 -10.19 -8.56
CA PRO A 38 -18.06 -9.12 -8.73
C PRO A 38 -18.95 -8.92 -7.49
N LEU A 39 -19.25 -9.99 -6.74
CA LEU A 39 -20.00 -9.89 -5.49
C LEU A 39 -19.25 -9.08 -4.42
N ALA A 40 -17.94 -9.26 -4.30
CA ALA A 40 -17.14 -8.49 -3.35
C ALA A 40 -17.12 -6.99 -3.70
N ALA A 41 -16.99 -6.67 -4.98
CA ALA A 41 -17.08 -5.30 -5.48
C ALA A 41 -18.49 -4.70 -5.23
N TRP A 42 -19.53 -5.49 -5.42
CA TRP A 42 -20.91 -5.08 -5.14
C TRP A 42 -21.12 -4.80 -3.64
N VAL A 43 -20.61 -5.66 -2.74
CA VAL A 43 -20.69 -5.46 -1.29
C VAL A 43 -19.99 -4.16 -0.89
N LEU A 44 -18.76 -3.91 -1.34
CA LEU A 44 -18.06 -2.65 -1.07
C LEU A 44 -18.89 -1.45 -1.51
N ARG A 45 -19.43 -1.48 -2.73
CA ARG A 45 -20.26 -0.39 -3.26
C ARG A 45 -21.55 -0.19 -2.44
N LYS A 46 -22.20 -1.27 -1.99
CA LYS A 46 -23.40 -1.18 -1.12
C LYS A 46 -23.08 -0.59 0.25
N LEU A 47 -21.86 -0.81 0.76
CA LEU A 47 -21.36 -0.19 1.98
C LEU A 47 -20.87 1.25 1.76
N GLY A 48 -20.99 1.76 0.53
CA GLY A 48 -20.62 3.11 0.12
C GLY A 48 -19.13 3.29 -0.18
N TRP A 49 -18.37 2.19 -0.33
CA TRP A 49 -16.95 2.25 -0.68
C TRP A 49 -16.75 2.35 -2.19
N GLN A 50 -15.82 3.22 -2.58
CA GLN A 50 -15.32 3.33 -3.95
C GLN A 50 -13.95 2.69 -4.03
N LEU A 51 -13.73 1.82 -5.00
CA LEU A 51 -12.48 1.10 -5.21
C LEU A 51 -11.85 1.52 -6.54
N SER A 52 -10.60 1.97 -6.51
CA SER A 52 -9.78 2.27 -7.68
C SER A 52 -8.58 1.33 -7.73
N PHE A 53 -8.53 0.51 -8.78
CA PHE A 53 -7.46 -0.45 -9.05
C PHE A 53 -7.40 -0.74 -10.55
N GLU A 54 -6.21 -0.68 -11.15
CA GLU A 54 -5.98 -0.83 -12.58
C GLU A 54 -5.00 -1.97 -12.93
N GLY A 55 -4.65 -2.79 -11.94
CA GLY A 55 -3.67 -3.87 -12.09
C GLY A 55 -2.42 -3.66 -11.23
N LEU A 56 -1.43 -4.51 -11.45
CA LEU A 56 -0.15 -4.48 -10.73
C LEU A 56 1.01 -4.30 -11.73
N PRO A 57 2.05 -3.53 -11.35
CA PRO A 57 3.17 -3.22 -12.28
C PRO A 57 4.10 -4.41 -12.51
N ALA A 58 4.09 -5.40 -11.62
CA ALA A 58 4.94 -6.59 -11.70
C ALA A 58 4.26 -7.80 -11.05
N ARG A 59 4.83 -8.99 -11.27
CA ARG A 59 4.34 -10.24 -10.64
C ARG A 59 4.73 -10.33 -9.17
N GLN A 60 5.75 -9.60 -8.73
CA GLN A 60 6.21 -9.55 -7.34
C GLN A 60 6.17 -8.12 -6.82
N GLY A 61 5.82 -7.95 -5.54
CA GLY A 61 5.82 -6.64 -4.90
C GLY A 61 5.34 -6.65 -3.45
N VAL A 62 5.47 -5.51 -2.83
CA VAL A 62 4.99 -5.27 -1.47
C VAL A 62 3.84 -4.26 -1.54
N LEU A 63 2.74 -4.54 -0.84
CA LEU A 63 1.64 -3.60 -0.63
C LEU A 63 1.70 -3.09 0.81
N ILE A 64 1.71 -1.79 0.98
CA ILE A 64 1.48 -1.20 2.31
C ILE A 64 0.14 -0.51 2.37
N MET A 65 -0.56 -0.69 3.49
CA MET A 65 -1.83 -0.03 3.74
C MET A 65 -1.69 1.01 4.85
N TYR A 66 -2.23 2.18 4.63
CA TYR A 66 -2.27 3.25 5.61
C TYR A 66 -3.52 4.13 5.41
N PRO A 67 -4.10 4.67 6.50
CA PRO A 67 -3.82 4.39 7.91
C PRO A 67 -4.40 3.05 8.39
N HIS A 68 -3.77 2.43 9.41
CA HIS A 68 -4.28 1.20 10.03
C HIS A 68 -4.72 1.46 11.48
N THR A 69 -5.96 1.88 11.66
CA THR A 69 -6.47 2.44 12.92
C THR A 69 -7.63 1.66 13.53
N SER A 70 -8.11 0.60 12.87
CA SER A 70 -9.29 -0.15 13.29
C SER A 70 -9.23 -1.64 12.90
N ASN A 71 -9.95 -2.48 13.62
CA ASN A 71 -10.19 -3.88 13.20
C ASN A 71 -11.03 -3.97 11.91
N TRP A 72 -11.84 -2.95 11.63
CA TRP A 72 -12.65 -2.88 10.43
C TRP A 72 -11.82 -2.73 9.16
N ASP A 73 -10.59 -2.21 9.27
CA ASP A 73 -9.67 -2.10 8.13
C ASP A 73 -9.42 -3.47 7.51
N PHE A 74 -9.25 -4.50 8.35
CA PHE A 74 -9.07 -5.87 7.86
C PHE A 74 -10.28 -6.36 7.05
N VAL A 75 -11.50 -6.10 7.53
CA VAL A 75 -12.74 -6.51 6.83
C VAL A 75 -12.85 -5.80 5.48
N VAL A 76 -12.65 -4.48 5.46
CA VAL A 76 -12.72 -3.68 4.22
C VAL A 76 -11.66 -4.14 3.22
N LEU A 77 -10.42 -4.36 3.68
CA LEU A 77 -9.31 -4.81 2.84
C LEU A 77 -9.47 -6.26 2.36
N LEU A 78 -10.17 -7.10 3.11
CA LEU A 78 -10.51 -8.45 2.67
C LEU A 78 -11.49 -8.40 1.48
N PHE A 79 -12.52 -7.56 1.55
CA PHE A 79 -13.42 -7.34 0.42
C PHE A 79 -12.68 -6.68 -0.75
N MET A 80 -11.77 -5.75 -0.51
CA MET A 80 -10.90 -5.17 -1.54
C MET A 80 -10.07 -6.25 -2.22
N LYS A 81 -9.41 -7.13 -1.47
CA LYS A 81 -8.62 -8.25 -1.99
C LYS A 81 -9.45 -9.11 -2.94
N TRP A 82 -10.66 -9.47 -2.55
CA TRP A 82 -11.54 -10.26 -3.40
C TRP A 82 -12.07 -9.48 -4.60
N ALA A 83 -12.41 -8.20 -4.41
CA ALA A 83 -12.91 -7.34 -5.48
C ALA A 83 -11.88 -7.03 -6.57
N THR A 84 -10.59 -7.00 -6.20
CA THR A 84 -9.48 -6.78 -7.14
C THR A 84 -8.89 -8.07 -7.70
N GLY A 85 -9.08 -9.21 -7.02
CA GLY A 85 -8.41 -10.47 -7.33
C GLY A 85 -6.95 -10.54 -6.86
N ILE A 86 -6.47 -9.55 -6.11
CA ILE A 86 -5.10 -9.53 -5.58
C ILE A 86 -4.90 -10.70 -4.60
N GLN A 87 -4.00 -11.60 -4.91
CA GLN A 87 -3.63 -12.72 -4.04
C GLN A 87 -2.37 -12.35 -3.23
N ALA A 88 -2.47 -11.35 -2.36
CA ALA A 88 -1.37 -11.02 -1.47
C ALA A 88 -1.41 -11.87 -0.20
N SER A 89 -0.24 -12.36 0.21
CA SER A 89 -0.02 -12.87 1.56
C SER A 89 0.04 -11.70 2.54
N PHE A 90 -0.42 -11.90 3.77
CA PHE A 90 -0.31 -10.88 4.81
C PHE A 90 0.30 -11.44 6.09
N TRP A 91 1.05 -10.62 6.79
CA TRP A 91 1.67 -11.00 8.04
C TRP A 91 0.75 -10.70 9.22
N ALA A 92 0.47 -11.70 10.02
CA ALA A 92 -0.32 -11.56 11.22
C ALA A 92 0.38 -12.19 12.43
N LYS A 93 0.01 -11.74 13.62
CA LYS A 93 0.59 -12.24 14.88
C LYS A 93 0.40 -13.75 14.99
N ASP A 94 1.48 -14.48 15.27
CA ASP A 94 1.49 -15.94 15.38
C ASP A 94 0.43 -16.50 16.33
N SER A 95 0.17 -15.81 17.46
CA SER A 95 -0.85 -16.22 18.42
C SER A 95 -2.27 -16.31 17.85
N LEU A 96 -2.59 -15.60 16.77
CA LEU A 96 -3.89 -15.69 16.11
C LEU A 96 -4.06 -17.02 15.36
N PHE A 97 -2.96 -17.59 14.90
CA PHE A 97 -2.96 -18.86 14.19
C PHE A 97 -3.08 -20.09 15.11
N ASN A 98 -2.88 -19.89 16.42
CA ASN A 98 -3.08 -20.93 17.43
C ASN A 98 -4.56 -21.12 17.82
N ILE A 99 -5.45 -20.20 17.41
CA ILE A 99 -6.90 -20.34 17.59
C ILE A 99 -7.41 -21.25 16.45
N PRO A 100 -7.99 -22.45 16.73
CA PRO A 100 -8.18 -23.50 15.72
C PRO A 100 -8.91 -23.03 14.45
N LEU A 101 -10.12 -22.51 14.56
CA LEU A 101 -10.92 -22.08 13.39
C LEU A 101 -10.37 -20.81 12.77
N LEU A 102 -9.99 -19.83 13.58
CA LEU A 102 -9.43 -18.56 13.13
C LEU A 102 -8.11 -18.77 12.42
N GLY A 103 -7.21 -19.60 12.97
CA GLY A 103 -5.90 -19.86 12.37
C GLY A 103 -6.01 -20.56 11.00
N ARG A 104 -6.95 -21.52 10.84
CA ARG A 104 -7.23 -22.15 9.54
C ARG A 104 -7.76 -21.14 8.54
N TRP A 105 -8.71 -20.30 8.96
CA TRP A 105 -9.28 -19.26 8.11
C TRP A 105 -8.25 -18.22 7.69
N LEU A 106 -7.40 -17.75 8.62
CA LEU A 106 -6.31 -16.82 8.30
C LEU A 106 -5.34 -17.41 7.29
N ARG A 107 -4.93 -18.69 7.44
CA ARG A 107 -4.07 -19.36 6.45
C ARG A 107 -4.75 -19.46 5.10
N TYR A 108 -6.01 -19.82 5.04
CA TYR A 108 -6.80 -19.85 3.80
C TYR A 108 -6.82 -18.48 3.10
N LEU A 109 -6.88 -17.40 3.86
CA LEU A 109 -6.84 -16.03 3.32
C LEU A 109 -5.44 -15.58 2.86
N GLY A 110 -4.41 -16.41 3.05
CA GLY A 110 -3.01 -16.07 2.74
C GLY A 110 -2.25 -15.46 3.91
N GLY A 111 -2.75 -15.60 5.13
CA GLY A 111 -2.08 -15.16 6.34
C GLY A 111 -0.84 -16.01 6.65
N VAL A 112 0.28 -15.35 6.93
CA VAL A 112 1.53 -15.96 7.35
C VAL A 112 1.80 -15.59 8.82
N PRO A 113 2.00 -16.59 9.71
CA PRO A 113 2.30 -16.31 11.10
C PRO A 113 3.69 -15.69 11.24
N VAL A 114 3.78 -14.58 11.95
CA VAL A 114 5.05 -13.90 12.19
C VAL A 114 5.36 -13.88 13.67
N ARG A 115 6.49 -14.48 14.04
CA ARG A 115 7.09 -14.34 15.37
C ARG A 115 7.96 -13.08 15.37
N ARG A 116 7.60 -12.12 16.20
CA ARG A 116 8.30 -10.81 16.29
C ARG A 116 9.63 -10.87 17.05
N THR A 117 10.28 -12.02 17.13
CA THR A 117 11.46 -12.25 17.97
C THR A 117 12.76 -11.69 17.40
N THR A 118 12.89 -11.59 16.07
CA THR A 118 14.04 -10.92 15.44
C THR A 118 13.61 -10.25 14.13
N SER A 119 13.73 -8.93 14.05
CA SER A 119 13.36 -8.18 12.83
C SER A 119 14.30 -8.46 11.65
N GLN A 120 15.57 -8.79 11.92
CA GLN A 120 16.56 -9.05 10.87
C GLN A 120 16.34 -10.39 10.16
N GLY A 121 15.98 -11.47 10.89
CA GLY A 121 15.68 -12.78 10.29
C GLY A 121 14.47 -12.72 9.36
N MET A 122 13.40 -12.04 9.77
CA MET A 122 12.18 -11.92 8.97
C MET A 122 12.38 -11.17 7.64
N VAL A 123 13.21 -10.13 7.63
CA VAL A 123 13.53 -9.40 6.40
C VAL A 123 14.32 -10.27 5.44
N GLY A 124 15.36 -10.97 5.93
CA GLY A 124 16.15 -11.88 5.14
C GLY A 124 15.33 -13.03 4.52
N ASP A 125 14.48 -13.66 5.33
CA ASP A 125 13.59 -14.74 4.87
C ASP A 125 12.60 -14.21 3.80
N ALA A 126 12.04 -13.02 3.99
CA ALA A 126 11.14 -12.41 3.02
C ALA A 126 11.86 -12.08 1.70
N VAL A 127 13.06 -11.51 1.76
CA VAL A 127 13.88 -11.23 0.55
C VAL A 127 14.20 -12.52 -0.20
N ALA A 128 14.59 -13.60 0.50
CA ALA A 128 14.86 -14.89 -0.13
C ALA A 128 13.62 -15.47 -0.85
N LEU A 129 12.41 -15.32 -0.25
CA LEU A 129 11.16 -15.72 -0.89
C LEU A 129 10.86 -14.91 -2.15
N PHE A 130 11.16 -13.62 -2.16
CA PHE A 130 11.02 -12.78 -3.34
C PHE A 130 12.00 -13.19 -4.44
N GLU A 131 13.25 -13.46 -4.11
CA GLU A 131 14.26 -13.90 -5.10
C GLU A 131 13.87 -15.26 -5.71
N GLN A 132 13.42 -16.20 -4.91
CA GLN A 132 12.90 -17.45 -5.43
C GLN A 132 11.66 -17.24 -6.33
N ALA A 133 10.73 -16.38 -5.92
CA ALA A 133 9.55 -16.08 -6.73
C ALA A 133 9.90 -15.43 -8.07
N LYS A 134 10.97 -14.62 -8.13
CA LYS A 134 11.49 -14.06 -9.39
C LYS A 134 12.10 -15.11 -10.29
N GLN A 135 12.95 -16.01 -9.72
CA GLN A 135 13.56 -17.10 -10.46
C GLN A 135 12.52 -18.04 -11.08
N ASP A 136 11.44 -18.31 -10.35
CA ASP A 136 10.34 -19.18 -10.77
C ASP A 136 9.30 -18.46 -11.64
N ASP A 137 9.49 -17.17 -11.94
CA ASP A 137 8.50 -16.27 -12.56
C ASP A 137 7.11 -16.37 -11.89
N ARG A 138 7.07 -16.56 -10.59
CA ARG A 138 5.85 -16.80 -9.81
C ARG A 138 5.30 -15.51 -9.25
N TYR A 139 3.97 -15.39 -9.29
CA TYR A 139 3.28 -14.28 -8.61
C TYR A 139 3.50 -14.36 -7.09
N PHE A 140 4.00 -13.26 -6.51
CA PHE A 140 4.22 -13.16 -5.08
C PHE A 140 4.10 -11.72 -4.57
N TRP A 141 3.01 -11.42 -3.90
CA TRP A 141 2.78 -10.14 -3.26
C TRP A 141 2.57 -10.30 -1.76
N VAL A 142 3.15 -9.40 -0.98
CA VAL A 142 3.00 -9.36 0.47
C VAL A 142 2.33 -8.05 0.86
N ALA A 143 1.24 -8.12 1.63
CA ALA A 143 0.53 -6.96 2.14
C ALA A 143 0.76 -6.80 3.64
N LEU A 144 1.04 -5.58 4.08
CA LEU A 144 1.29 -5.28 5.48
C LEU A 144 0.91 -3.84 5.85
N ALA A 145 0.67 -3.61 7.14
CA ALA A 145 0.51 -2.27 7.69
C ALA A 145 1.85 -1.83 8.29
N PRO A 146 2.48 -0.75 7.80
CA PRO A 146 3.79 -0.31 8.26
C PRO A 146 3.79 0.10 9.75
N GLU A 147 2.65 0.55 10.26
CA GLU A 147 2.45 0.85 11.68
C GLU A 147 2.60 -0.39 12.57
N GLY A 148 2.23 -1.59 12.06
CA GLY A 148 2.27 -2.87 12.79
C GLY A 148 1.35 -2.93 14.02
N THR A 149 0.49 -1.93 14.20
CA THR A 149 -0.50 -1.81 15.28
C THR A 149 -1.65 -0.90 14.82
N ARG A 150 -2.74 -0.88 15.57
CA ARG A 150 -3.89 0.02 15.37
C ARG A 150 -3.92 1.19 16.36
N LYS A 151 -2.85 1.33 17.15
CA LYS A 151 -2.64 2.45 18.08
C LYS A 151 -1.56 3.35 17.52
N LYS A 152 -1.66 4.63 17.80
CA LYS A 152 -0.63 5.60 17.42
C LYS A 152 0.72 5.23 18.01
N ILE A 153 1.75 5.23 17.18
CA ILE A 153 3.16 5.05 17.55
C ILE A 153 3.99 6.20 16.94
N PRO A 154 5.23 6.42 17.42
CA PRO A 154 6.05 7.55 16.94
C PRO A 154 6.44 7.51 15.47
N GLY A 155 6.31 6.36 14.79
CA GLY A 155 6.66 6.21 13.37
C GLY A 155 6.40 4.80 12.87
N TRP A 156 6.70 4.55 11.60
CA TRP A 156 6.50 3.26 10.94
C TRP A 156 7.66 2.30 11.20
N ARG A 157 7.37 1.02 11.22
CA ARG A 157 8.38 -0.04 11.36
C ARG A 157 9.13 -0.24 10.05
N SER A 158 10.45 -0.42 10.12
CA SER A 158 11.33 -0.54 8.94
C SER A 158 11.16 -1.82 8.12
N GLY A 159 10.40 -2.82 8.60
CA GLY A 159 10.33 -4.13 7.97
C GLY A 159 9.90 -4.10 6.50
N PHE A 160 8.85 -3.35 6.17
CA PHE A 160 8.39 -3.21 4.79
C PHE A 160 9.47 -2.56 3.92
N TYR A 161 10.11 -1.49 4.42
CA TYR A 161 11.11 -0.71 3.71
C TYR A 161 12.31 -1.59 3.34
N ARG A 162 12.90 -2.23 4.36
CA ARG A 162 14.06 -3.12 4.18
C ARG A 162 13.75 -4.31 3.26
N THR A 163 12.55 -4.89 3.36
CA THR A 163 12.13 -5.99 2.48
C THR A 163 11.99 -5.51 1.05
N THR A 164 11.34 -4.36 0.82
CA THR A 164 11.13 -3.81 -0.52
C THR A 164 12.44 -3.44 -1.19
N CYS A 165 13.34 -2.74 -0.47
CA CYS A 165 14.67 -2.37 -0.98
C CYS A 165 15.53 -3.63 -1.23
N GLY A 166 15.59 -4.55 -0.27
CA GLY A 166 16.40 -5.78 -0.39
C GLY A 166 15.93 -6.69 -1.51
N ALA A 167 14.64 -6.80 -1.71
CA ALA A 167 14.06 -7.58 -2.80
C ALA A 167 13.97 -6.80 -4.13
N GLN A 168 14.26 -5.52 -4.17
CA GLN A 168 14.17 -4.68 -5.37
C GLN A 168 12.83 -4.84 -6.13
N VAL A 169 11.72 -4.81 -5.41
CA VAL A 169 10.38 -4.95 -5.97
C VAL A 169 9.58 -3.66 -5.84
N PRO A 170 8.51 -3.46 -6.64
CA PRO A 170 7.61 -2.33 -6.47
C PRO A 170 6.95 -2.30 -5.10
N LEU A 171 6.80 -1.10 -4.55
CA LEU A 171 5.97 -0.81 -3.39
C LEU A 171 4.65 -0.22 -3.85
N GLY A 172 3.55 -0.94 -3.62
CA GLY A 172 2.20 -0.45 -3.91
C GLY A 172 1.59 0.18 -2.66
N LEU A 173 0.95 1.33 -2.84
CA LEU A 173 0.42 2.17 -1.79
C LEU A 173 -1.10 2.05 -1.72
N VAL A 174 -1.60 1.34 -0.72
CA VAL A 174 -3.05 1.19 -0.48
C VAL A 174 -3.52 2.33 0.41
N LYS A 175 -4.23 3.29 -0.19
CA LYS A 175 -4.86 4.41 0.53
C LYS A 175 -6.26 4.00 1.00
N LEU A 176 -6.45 3.89 2.32
CA LEU A 176 -7.72 3.52 2.94
C LEU A 176 -8.35 4.74 3.61
N ASP A 177 -9.18 5.48 2.89
CA ASP A 177 -9.81 6.70 3.38
C ASP A 177 -11.24 6.46 3.85
N TYR A 178 -11.47 6.51 5.16
CA TYR A 178 -12.80 6.35 5.75
C TYR A 178 -13.68 7.58 5.65
N ARG A 179 -13.08 8.78 5.55
CA ARG A 179 -13.83 10.02 5.41
C ARG A 179 -14.51 10.09 4.04
N LEU A 180 -13.76 9.71 2.99
CA LEU A 180 -14.26 9.67 1.61
C LEU A 180 -14.85 8.30 1.25
N LYS A 181 -14.68 7.28 2.10
CA LYS A 181 -14.98 5.87 1.80
C LYS A 181 -14.35 5.42 0.49
N THR A 182 -13.06 5.69 0.31
CA THR A 182 -12.32 5.28 -0.88
C THR A 182 -11.18 4.32 -0.54
N ILE A 183 -10.96 3.36 -1.42
CA ILE A 183 -9.80 2.47 -1.42
C ILE A 183 -9.09 2.69 -2.75
N ARG A 184 -7.85 3.16 -2.71
CA ARG A 184 -7.07 3.40 -3.94
C ARG A 184 -5.78 2.59 -3.91
N ILE A 185 -5.53 1.87 -5.00
CA ILE A 185 -4.30 1.10 -5.25
C ILE A 185 -3.84 1.50 -6.66
N THR A 186 -3.44 2.74 -6.79
CA THR A 186 -3.08 3.36 -8.07
C THR A 186 -1.64 3.82 -8.09
N ASP A 187 -1.03 3.93 -6.91
CA ASP A 187 0.33 4.46 -6.75
C ASP A 187 1.29 3.31 -6.44
N PHE A 188 2.28 3.15 -7.31
CA PHE A 188 3.37 2.19 -7.15
C PHE A 188 4.68 2.93 -7.30
N ILE A 189 5.61 2.73 -6.35
CA ILE A 189 6.90 3.41 -6.32
C ILE A 189 8.06 2.41 -6.22
N ARG A 190 9.23 2.81 -6.67
CA ARG A 190 10.50 2.19 -6.33
C ARG A 190 11.13 2.96 -5.19
N LEU A 191 11.51 2.26 -4.14
CA LEU A 191 12.27 2.89 -3.07
C LEU A 191 13.70 3.11 -3.54
N SER A 192 14.24 4.30 -3.25
CA SER A 192 15.59 4.71 -3.66
C SER A 192 16.68 4.15 -2.75
N GLY A 193 16.32 3.81 -1.51
CA GLY A 193 17.25 3.50 -0.43
C GLY A 193 17.65 4.73 0.41
N ASP A 194 17.31 5.94 -0.03
CA ASP A 194 17.37 7.14 0.78
C ASP A 194 16.10 7.24 1.63
N GLU A 195 16.22 6.90 2.91
CA GLU A 195 15.07 6.85 3.82
C GLU A 195 14.36 8.21 3.92
N ALA A 196 15.10 9.31 3.94
CA ALA A 196 14.49 10.63 4.09
C ALA A 196 13.65 11.01 2.86
N ALA A 197 14.21 10.87 1.68
CA ALA A 197 13.53 11.16 0.41
C ALA A 197 12.34 10.22 0.17
N ASP A 198 12.50 8.93 0.47
CA ASP A 198 11.43 7.95 0.29
C ASP A 198 10.26 8.21 1.25
N PHE A 199 10.53 8.56 2.52
CA PHE A 199 9.47 8.86 3.50
C PHE A 199 8.78 10.21 3.25
N GLU A 200 9.48 11.22 2.74
CA GLU A 200 8.88 12.47 2.26
C GLU A 200 7.85 12.14 1.15
N ARG A 201 8.26 11.36 0.15
CA ARG A 201 7.40 10.94 -0.95
C ARG A 201 6.19 10.13 -0.47
N LEU A 202 6.39 9.22 0.50
CA LEU A 202 5.28 8.47 1.11
C LEU A 202 4.30 9.40 1.83
N SER A 203 4.82 10.40 2.54
CA SER A 203 4.00 11.40 3.24
C SER A 203 3.12 12.19 2.26
N ASP A 204 3.67 12.60 1.12
CA ASP A 204 2.93 13.30 0.09
C ASP A 204 1.81 12.45 -0.50
N VAL A 205 2.10 11.18 -0.85
CA VAL A 205 1.10 10.26 -1.41
C VAL A 205 -0.05 10.00 -0.44
N TYR A 206 0.24 9.90 0.86
CA TYR A 206 -0.79 9.65 1.87
C TYR A 206 -1.39 10.91 2.48
N HIS A 207 -0.99 12.09 1.98
CA HIS A 207 -1.52 13.36 2.48
C HIS A 207 -3.06 13.40 2.42
N GLY A 208 -3.68 13.81 3.50
CA GLY A 208 -5.14 13.95 3.62
C GLY A 208 -5.93 12.65 3.75
N VAL A 209 -5.29 11.47 3.70
CA VAL A 209 -5.96 10.17 3.91
C VAL A 209 -6.32 9.99 5.38
N SER A 210 -7.59 9.67 5.66
CA SER A 210 -8.13 9.60 7.02
C SER A 210 -8.59 8.19 7.39
N GLY A 211 -8.03 7.62 8.45
CA GLY A 211 -8.45 6.33 9.00
C GLY A 211 -9.80 6.38 9.72
N LYS A 212 -10.32 5.21 10.12
CA LYS A 212 -11.56 5.11 10.89
C LYS A 212 -11.48 5.83 12.24
N ASN A 213 -10.31 5.76 12.89
CA ASN A 213 -9.96 6.48 14.11
C ASN A 213 -8.75 7.37 13.82
N PRO A 214 -8.94 8.60 13.29
CA PRO A 214 -7.82 9.41 12.79
C PRO A 214 -6.75 9.72 13.84
N GLN A 215 -7.15 9.84 15.12
CA GLN A 215 -6.24 10.09 16.24
C GLN A 215 -5.23 8.94 16.48
N ASN A 216 -5.50 7.75 15.95
CA ASN A 216 -4.64 6.58 16.07
C ASN A 216 -3.66 6.45 14.90
N ALA A 217 -3.77 7.27 13.86
CA ALA A 217 -2.83 7.26 12.75
C ALA A 217 -1.44 7.72 13.22
N SER A 218 -0.43 6.95 12.87
CA SER A 218 0.96 7.24 13.21
C SER A 218 1.58 8.20 12.19
N PRO A 219 2.54 9.05 12.57
CA PRO A 219 3.23 9.89 11.61
C PRO A 219 4.00 9.04 10.59
N ILE A 220 4.11 9.54 9.36
CA ILE A 220 4.80 8.87 8.25
C ILE A 220 6.29 9.21 8.34
N CYS A 221 6.98 8.51 9.21
CA CYS A 221 8.43 8.56 9.37
C CYS A 221 8.90 7.20 9.90
N LEU A 222 10.18 6.91 9.77
CA LEU A 222 10.73 5.68 10.29
C LEU A 222 10.79 5.70 11.83
N LEU A 223 10.38 4.62 12.48
CA LEU A 223 10.46 4.49 13.93
C LEU A 223 11.94 4.50 14.37
N GLY A 224 12.32 5.48 15.16
CA GLY A 224 13.71 5.69 15.63
C GLY A 224 14.52 6.68 14.79
N ALA A 225 13.94 7.25 13.72
CA ALA A 225 14.51 8.45 13.11
C ALA A 225 14.32 9.64 14.07
N ASP A 226 15.35 10.46 14.22
CA ASP A 226 15.22 11.73 14.91
C ASP A 226 14.25 12.62 14.14
N VAL A 227 13.01 12.71 14.60
CA VAL A 227 12.04 13.65 14.05
C VAL A 227 12.51 15.06 14.40
N PRO A 228 12.82 15.94 13.45
CA PRO A 228 13.08 17.33 13.75
C PRO A 228 11.89 17.86 14.56
N ARG A 229 12.13 18.32 15.76
CA ARG A 229 11.10 19.00 16.56
C ARG A 229 10.58 20.16 15.73
N ALA A 230 9.29 20.10 15.37
CA ALA A 230 8.61 21.26 14.82
C ALA A 230 8.88 22.43 15.77
N GLU A 231 9.56 23.45 15.28
CA GLU A 231 9.78 24.70 16.01
C GLU A 231 8.40 25.25 16.37
N THR A 232 8.15 25.28 17.65
CA THR A 232 6.98 25.97 18.21
C THR A 232 7.18 27.46 17.96
N VAL A 233 6.58 27.98 16.91
CA VAL A 233 6.48 29.42 16.69
C VAL A 233 5.68 29.96 17.87
N LYS A 234 6.37 30.78 18.70
CA LYS A 234 5.76 31.54 19.79
C LYS A 234 5.01 32.73 19.22
#